data_4b93b49606fa55fe14b5d986cd2ee458
#
_entry.id   4b93b49606fa55fe14b5d986cd2ee458
#
_cell.length_a   1.000
_cell.length_b   1.000
_cell.length_c   1.000
_cell.angle_alpha   90.00
_cell.angle_beta   90.00
_cell.angle_gamma   90.00
#
_symmetry.space_group_name_H-M   'P 1'
#
loop_
_entity.id
_entity.type
_entity.pdbx_description
1 polymer ?
#
loop_
_entity_poly.entity_id
_entity_poly.type
_entity_poly.pdbx_seq_one_letter_code
_entity_poly.pdbx_strand_id
1 'polypeptide(L)'
;MSASEQLDKASAQLKGLSDRASVAESNASAAKAKNQAQLEQQVHAAEAGAKKTAEDLKASAKDSNDEASEWWVQVQGNWKSHVAKVRKDADAAKANLNADRAEMQAERAEDNADAAVEFAYAALEEAEYQVLNAALARLDADAYAAAV
;
A
#
# COMPACT_ATOMS: atom_id res chain seq x y z
N MET A 1 -16.82 -19.80 -8.33
CA MET A 1 -17.50 -18.49 -8.28
C MET A 1 -17.90 -18.05 -9.69
N SER A 2 -19.07 -17.45 -9.84
CA SER A 2 -19.48 -16.84 -11.10
C SER A 2 -18.67 -15.57 -11.39
N ALA A 3 -18.68 -15.12 -12.66
CA ALA A 3 -18.02 -13.87 -13.05
C ALA A 3 -18.55 -12.66 -12.26
N SER A 4 -19.88 -12.63 -12.03
CA SER A 4 -20.52 -11.57 -11.24
C SER A 4 -20.05 -11.55 -9.79
N GLU A 5 -19.93 -12.69 -9.15
CA GLU A 5 -19.45 -12.81 -7.77
C GLU A 5 -18.00 -12.38 -7.63
N GLN A 6 -17.14 -12.74 -8.59
CA GLN A 6 -15.74 -12.32 -8.62
C GLN A 6 -15.62 -10.80 -8.76
N LEU A 7 -16.41 -10.20 -9.65
CA LEU A 7 -16.42 -8.76 -9.86
C LEU A 7 -16.95 -8.02 -8.62
N ASP A 8 -18.00 -8.53 -7.98
CA ASP A 8 -18.53 -7.95 -6.74
C ASP A 8 -17.50 -7.97 -5.62
N LYS A 9 -16.77 -9.08 -5.48
CA LYS A 9 -15.70 -9.21 -4.50
C LYS A 9 -14.58 -8.19 -4.74
N ALA A 10 -14.14 -8.07 -5.99
CA ALA A 10 -13.09 -7.13 -6.38
C ALA A 10 -13.52 -5.68 -6.16
N SER A 11 -14.79 -5.36 -6.49
CA SER A 11 -15.36 -4.04 -6.25
C SER A 11 -15.39 -3.70 -4.75
N ALA A 12 -15.78 -4.65 -3.91
CA ALA A 12 -15.77 -4.46 -2.45
C ALA A 12 -14.35 -4.22 -1.91
N GLN A 13 -13.35 -4.91 -2.45
CA GLN A 13 -11.94 -4.70 -2.08
C GLN A 13 -11.45 -3.31 -2.49
N LEU A 14 -11.82 -2.82 -3.66
CA LEU A 14 -11.50 -1.46 -4.11
C LEU A 14 -12.16 -0.41 -3.22
N LYS A 15 -13.41 -0.64 -2.80
CA LYS A 15 -14.09 0.24 -1.85
C LYS A 15 -13.33 0.29 -0.51
N GLY A 16 -12.85 -0.85 -0.04
CA GLY A 16 -12.03 -0.92 1.16
C GLY A 16 -10.77 -0.07 1.08
N LEU A 17 -10.10 -0.05 -0.08
CA LEU A 17 -8.95 0.82 -0.33
C LEU A 17 -9.35 2.30 -0.26
N SER A 18 -10.48 2.67 -0.87
CA SER A 18 -10.99 4.05 -0.83
C SER A 18 -11.30 4.48 0.61
N ASP A 19 -11.93 3.63 1.39
CA ASP A 19 -12.25 3.91 2.80
C ASP A 19 -10.98 4.09 3.63
N ARG A 20 -9.95 3.27 3.43
CA ARG A 20 -8.65 3.40 4.09
C ARG A 20 -7.93 4.69 3.69
N ALA A 21 -8.02 5.08 2.43
CA ALA A 21 -7.46 6.33 1.95
C ALA A 21 -8.12 7.53 2.64
N SER A 22 -9.45 7.50 2.81
CA SER A 22 -10.18 8.55 3.53
C SER A 22 -9.76 8.64 5.00
N VAL A 23 -9.57 7.52 5.67
CA VAL A 23 -9.08 7.47 7.06
C VAL A 23 -7.66 8.04 7.14
N ALA A 24 -6.80 7.66 6.22
CA ALA A 24 -5.42 8.15 6.16
C ALA A 24 -5.37 9.67 5.95
N GLU A 25 -6.21 10.19 5.07
CA GLU A 25 -6.34 11.65 4.83
C GLU A 25 -6.81 12.37 6.09
N SER A 26 -7.83 11.84 6.76
CA SER A 26 -8.32 12.42 8.01
C SER A 26 -7.24 12.45 9.09
N ASN A 27 -6.48 11.36 9.23
CA ASN A 27 -5.37 11.27 10.17
C ASN A 27 -4.26 12.28 9.84
N ALA A 28 -3.93 12.41 8.57
CA ALA A 28 -2.91 13.36 8.12
C ALA A 28 -3.34 14.82 8.37
N SER A 29 -4.59 15.15 8.06
CA SER A 29 -5.14 16.48 8.32
C SER A 29 -5.16 16.83 9.81
N ALA A 30 -5.51 15.87 10.64
CA ALA A 30 -5.58 16.05 12.09
C ALA A 30 -4.18 16.10 12.75
N ALA A 31 -3.15 15.61 12.09
CA ALA A 31 -1.79 15.56 12.61
C ALA A 31 -1.25 16.95 12.99
N LYS A 32 -1.61 17.97 12.23
CA LYS A 32 -1.18 19.37 12.48
C LYS A 32 -1.63 19.89 13.84
N ALA A 33 -2.75 19.39 14.36
CA ALA A 33 -3.31 19.84 15.64
C ALA A 33 -2.82 19.03 16.84
N LYS A 34 -2.02 17.99 16.61
CA LYS A 34 -1.54 17.09 17.67
C LYS A 34 -0.20 17.57 18.23
N ASN A 35 0.00 17.34 19.52
CA ASN A 35 1.31 17.54 20.12
C ASN A 35 2.26 16.38 19.77
N GLN A 36 3.54 16.56 20.07
CA GLN A 36 4.58 15.58 19.74
C GLN A 36 4.30 14.18 20.30
N ALA A 37 3.89 14.09 21.56
CA ALA A 37 3.62 12.80 22.21
C ALA A 37 2.45 12.05 21.58
N GLN A 38 1.37 12.76 21.25
CA GLN A 38 0.21 12.19 20.56
C GLN A 38 0.58 11.70 19.16
N LEU A 39 1.38 12.49 18.46
CA LEU A 39 1.81 12.15 17.10
C LEU A 39 2.76 10.94 17.09
N GLU A 40 3.67 10.86 18.06
CA GLU A 40 4.56 9.70 18.22
C GLU A 40 3.77 8.41 18.45
N GLN A 41 2.75 8.44 19.30
CA GLN A 41 1.86 7.30 19.51
C GLN A 41 1.15 6.88 18.23
N GLN A 42 0.66 7.85 17.47
CA GLN A 42 -0.02 7.59 16.20
C GLN A 42 0.94 6.99 15.17
N VAL A 43 2.17 7.49 15.10
CA VAL A 43 3.21 6.97 14.21
C VAL A 43 3.52 5.50 14.54
N HIS A 44 3.69 5.18 15.82
CA HIS A 44 3.93 3.80 16.25
C HIS A 44 2.78 2.86 15.89
N ALA A 45 1.54 3.31 16.10
CA ALA A 45 0.36 2.53 15.74
C ALA A 45 0.27 2.30 14.21
N ALA A 46 0.57 3.33 13.43
CA ALA A 46 0.58 3.24 11.97
C ALA A 46 1.68 2.30 11.47
N GLU A 47 2.86 2.35 12.09
CA GLU A 47 3.96 1.44 11.75
C GLU A 47 3.59 -0.02 12.03
N ALA A 48 3.00 -0.30 13.18
CA ALA A 48 2.54 -1.64 13.52
C ALA A 48 1.47 -2.14 12.55
N GLY A 49 0.53 -1.28 12.17
CA GLY A 49 -0.50 -1.58 11.18
C GLY A 49 0.11 -1.88 9.79
N ALA A 50 1.10 -1.10 9.37
CA ALA A 50 1.78 -1.30 8.11
C ALA A 50 2.55 -2.64 8.07
N LYS A 51 3.21 -3.00 9.16
CA LYS A 51 3.91 -4.28 9.29
C LYS A 51 2.94 -5.46 9.20
N LYS A 52 1.82 -5.38 9.90
CA LYS A 52 0.78 -6.42 9.87
C LYS A 52 0.21 -6.58 8.47
N THR A 53 -0.12 -5.48 7.81
CA THR A 53 -0.65 -5.51 6.44
C THR A 53 0.36 -6.13 5.46
N ALA A 54 1.64 -5.83 5.61
CA ALA A 54 2.70 -6.42 4.79
C ALA A 54 2.82 -7.93 5.00
N GLU A 55 2.69 -8.41 6.24
CA GLU A 55 2.69 -9.84 6.55
C GLU A 55 1.47 -10.55 5.97
N ASP A 56 0.28 -9.96 6.11
CA ASP A 56 -0.96 -10.49 5.55
C ASP A 56 -0.87 -10.58 4.02
N LEU A 57 -0.30 -9.58 3.37
CA LEU A 57 -0.09 -9.55 1.93
C LEU A 57 0.87 -10.65 1.48
N LYS A 58 1.95 -10.88 2.22
CA LYS A 58 2.91 -11.95 1.96
C LYS A 58 2.26 -13.33 2.06
N ALA A 59 1.42 -13.54 3.06
CA ALA A 59 0.68 -14.79 3.23
C ALA A 59 -0.29 -15.03 2.07
N SER A 60 -1.01 -13.99 1.63
CA SER A 60 -1.93 -14.05 0.49
C SER A 60 -1.21 -14.35 -0.83
N ALA A 61 -0.02 -13.80 -1.03
CA ALA A 61 0.77 -14.03 -2.24
C ALA A 61 1.20 -15.49 -2.40
N LYS A 62 1.42 -16.20 -1.30
CA LYS A 62 1.78 -17.63 -1.32
C LYS A 62 0.66 -18.53 -1.85
N ASP A 63 -0.59 -18.07 -1.73
CA ASP A 63 -1.76 -18.81 -2.19
C ASP A 63 -2.11 -18.54 -3.65
N SER A 64 -1.38 -17.63 -4.31
CA SER A 64 -1.56 -17.29 -5.72
C SER A 64 -0.92 -18.35 -6.65
N ASN A 65 -1.31 -18.34 -7.93
CA ASN A 65 -0.63 -19.19 -8.92
C ASN A 65 0.83 -18.73 -9.11
N ASP A 66 1.68 -19.60 -9.66
CA ASP A 66 3.12 -19.41 -9.69
C ASP A 66 3.59 -18.12 -10.37
N GLU A 67 3.01 -17.76 -11.52
CA GLU A 67 3.40 -16.55 -12.25
C GLU A 67 3.02 -15.28 -11.50
N ALA A 68 1.80 -15.20 -11.03
CA ALA A 68 1.33 -14.06 -10.23
C ALA A 68 2.12 -13.97 -8.92
N SER A 69 2.46 -15.10 -8.31
CA SER A 69 3.23 -15.18 -7.08
C SER A 69 4.65 -14.62 -7.27
N GLU A 70 5.34 -14.96 -8.35
CA GLU A 70 6.69 -14.45 -8.65
C GLU A 70 6.70 -12.94 -8.81
N TRP A 71 5.75 -12.41 -9.58
CA TRP A 71 5.62 -10.97 -9.78
C TRP A 71 5.37 -10.23 -8.46
N TRP A 72 4.44 -10.74 -7.66
CA TRP A 72 4.12 -10.15 -6.36
C TRP A 72 5.30 -10.22 -5.39
N VAL A 73 6.04 -11.31 -5.38
CA VAL A 73 7.25 -11.45 -4.56
C VAL A 73 8.28 -10.39 -4.92
N GLN A 74 8.48 -10.13 -6.22
CA GLN A 74 9.39 -9.09 -6.67
C GLN A 74 8.94 -7.70 -6.23
N VAL A 75 7.68 -7.35 -6.43
CA VAL A 75 7.12 -6.05 -6.05
C VAL A 75 7.21 -5.85 -4.54
N GLN A 76 6.82 -6.83 -3.76
CA GLN A 76 6.91 -6.79 -2.30
C GLN A 76 8.35 -6.67 -1.81
N GLY A 77 9.27 -7.41 -2.42
CA GLY A 77 10.69 -7.36 -2.07
C GLY A 77 11.29 -5.97 -2.30
N ASN A 78 11.00 -5.37 -3.44
CA ASN A 78 11.45 -4.01 -3.76
C ASN A 78 10.87 -2.98 -2.79
N TRP A 79 9.58 -3.06 -2.50
CA TRP A 79 8.92 -2.17 -1.57
C TRP A 79 9.48 -2.34 -0.15
N LYS A 80 9.62 -3.57 0.31
CA LYS A 80 10.17 -3.89 1.63
C LYS A 80 11.59 -3.34 1.81
N SER A 81 12.43 -3.49 0.79
CA SER A 81 13.80 -2.95 0.80
C SER A 81 13.80 -1.43 0.86
N HIS A 82 12.93 -0.77 0.11
CA HIS A 82 12.78 0.68 0.12
C HIS A 82 12.34 1.18 1.51
N VAL A 83 11.30 0.57 2.09
CA VAL A 83 10.80 0.92 3.42
C VAL A 83 11.86 0.71 4.49
N ALA A 84 12.58 -0.39 4.45
CA ALA A 84 13.67 -0.68 5.40
C ALA A 84 14.77 0.37 5.33
N LYS A 85 15.15 0.81 4.13
CA LYS A 85 16.14 1.85 3.94
C LYS A 85 15.66 3.19 4.50
N VAL A 86 14.44 3.59 4.19
CA VAL A 86 13.84 4.84 4.69
C VAL A 86 13.83 4.85 6.21
N ARG A 87 13.40 3.76 6.85
CA ARG A 87 13.36 3.66 8.32
C ARG A 87 14.73 3.68 8.94
N LYS A 88 15.70 3.00 8.35
CA LYS A 88 17.09 3.00 8.82
C LYS A 88 17.69 4.40 8.74
N ASP A 89 17.50 5.11 7.65
CA ASP A 89 17.99 6.47 7.47
C ASP A 89 17.34 7.42 8.49
N ALA A 90 16.05 7.27 8.76
CA ALA A 90 15.34 8.07 9.76
C ALA A 90 15.88 7.81 11.18
N ASP A 91 16.13 6.56 11.54
CA ASP A 91 16.68 6.20 12.85
C ASP A 91 18.09 6.72 13.04
N ALA A 92 18.93 6.62 12.00
CA ALA A 92 20.28 7.16 12.01
C ALA A 92 20.29 8.69 12.15
N ALA A 93 19.35 9.36 11.49
CA ALA A 93 19.21 10.82 11.59
C ALA A 93 18.80 11.26 13.00
N LYS A 94 17.93 10.51 13.67
CA LYS A 94 17.51 10.79 15.06
C LYS A 94 18.66 10.72 16.05
N ALA A 95 19.64 9.85 15.81
CA ALA A 95 20.78 9.66 16.71
C ALA A 95 21.73 10.87 16.72
N ASN A 96 21.72 11.70 15.69
CA ASN A 96 22.64 12.82 15.49
C ASN A 96 21.91 14.16 15.30
N LEU A 97 20.79 14.36 15.97
CA LEU A 97 19.94 15.55 15.78
C LEU A 97 20.59 16.82 16.30
N ASN A 98 20.71 17.80 15.42
CA ASN A 98 20.86 19.22 15.73
C ASN A 98 19.86 19.98 14.86
N ALA A 99 19.77 21.33 15.02
CA ALA A 99 18.76 22.12 14.31
C ALA A 99 18.80 21.96 12.79
N ASP A 100 19.98 22.01 12.19
CA ASP A 100 20.15 21.90 10.74
C ASP A 100 19.81 20.50 10.23
N ARG A 101 20.24 19.49 10.97
CA ARG A 101 19.96 18.08 10.63
C ARG A 101 18.49 17.74 10.83
N ALA A 102 17.84 18.32 11.83
CA ALA A 102 16.41 18.13 12.06
C ALA A 102 15.57 18.64 10.88
N GLU A 103 15.95 19.81 10.33
CA GLU A 103 15.27 20.34 9.16
C GLU A 103 15.49 19.50 7.92
N MET A 104 16.74 19.06 7.67
CA MET A 104 17.06 18.14 6.58
C MET A 104 16.30 16.83 6.70
N GLN A 105 16.17 16.31 7.93
CA GLN A 105 15.38 15.10 8.17
C GLN A 105 13.91 15.30 7.88
N ALA A 106 13.35 16.46 8.27
CA ALA A 106 11.96 16.81 7.97
C ALA A 106 11.72 16.86 6.46
N GLU A 107 12.61 17.53 5.72
CA GLU A 107 12.51 17.61 4.26
C GLU A 107 12.57 16.22 3.60
N ARG A 108 13.48 15.35 4.06
CA ARG A 108 13.59 13.97 3.56
C ARG A 108 12.33 13.17 3.87
N ALA A 109 11.79 13.33 5.08
CA ALA A 109 10.56 12.64 5.47
C ALA A 109 9.38 13.09 4.63
N GLU A 110 9.29 14.38 4.33
CA GLU A 110 8.26 14.93 3.44
C GLU A 110 8.40 14.38 2.02
N ASP A 111 9.62 14.33 1.48
CA ASP A 111 9.90 13.75 0.16
C ASP A 111 9.55 12.26 0.12
N ASN A 112 9.87 11.52 1.18
CA ASN A 112 9.53 10.11 1.28
C ASN A 112 8.01 9.90 1.37
N ALA A 113 7.30 10.78 2.07
CA ALA A 113 5.85 10.75 2.15
C ALA A 113 5.22 10.99 0.77
N ASP A 114 5.70 11.99 0.04
CA ASP A 114 5.24 12.27 -1.32
C ASP A 114 5.45 11.08 -2.25
N ALA A 115 6.63 10.48 -2.20
CA ALA A 115 6.94 9.30 -3.01
C ALA A 115 6.04 8.10 -2.66
N ALA A 116 5.75 7.90 -1.37
CA ALA A 116 4.85 6.83 -0.93
C ALA A 116 3.42 7.05 -1.42
N VAL A 117 2.93 8.28 -1.39
CA VAL A 117 1.60 8.62 -1.91
C VAL A 117 1.52 8.41 -3.42
N GLU A 118 2.54 8.84 -4.16
CA GLU A 118 2.60 8.61 -5.61
C GLU A 118 2.62 7.12 -5.94
N PHE A 119 3.38 6.33 -5.19
CA PHE A 119 3.39 4.87 -5.34
C PHE A 119 2.01 4.27 -5.07
N ALA A 120 1.32 4.74 -4.03
CA ALA A 120 -0.03 4.27 -3.70
C ALA A 120 -1.03 4.57 -4.81
N TYR A 121 -0.95 5.75 -5.43
CA TYR A 121 -1.78 6.10 -6.59
C TYR A 121 -1.51 5.17 -7.77
N ALA A 122 -0.25 4.94 -8.08
CA ALA A 122 0.13 4.03 -9.17
C ALA A 122 -0.38 2.60 -8.90
N ALA A 123 -0.24 2.12 -7.66
CA ALA A 123 -0.73 0.81 -7.26
C ALA A 123 -2.26 0.71 -7.35
N LEU A 124 -2.98 1.77 -7.00
CA LEU A 124 -4.44 1.81 -7.09
C LEU A 124 -4.90 1.77 -8.56
N GLU A 125 -4.27 2.53 -9.44
CA GLU A 125 -4.58 2.52 -10.87
C GLU A 125 -4.29 1.14 -11.49
N GLU A 126 -3.18 0.52 -11.10
CA GLU A 126 -2.87 -0.84 -11.56
C GLU A 126 -3.88 -1.86 -11.04
N ALA A 127 -4.32 -1.72 -9.78
CA ALA A 127 -5.35 -2.58 -9.21
C ALA A 127 -6.67 -2.47 -10.00
N GLU A 128 -7.09 -1.26 -10.33
CA GLU A 128 -8.26 -1.02 -11.17
C GLU A 128 -8.12 -1.71 -12.53
N TYR A 129 -6.98 -1.51 -13.18
CA TYR A 129 -6.68 -2.17 -14.47
C TYR A 129 -6.78 -3.69 -14.35
N GLN A 130 -6.17 -4.29 -13.34
CA GLN A 130 -6.19 -5.75 -13.15
C GLN A 130 -7.61 -6.29 -12.91
N VAL A 131 -8.42 -5.57 -12.15
CA VAL A 131 -9.83 -5.95 -11.90
C VAL A 131 -10.63 -5.91 -13.20
N LEU A 132 -10.50 -4.83 -13.97
CA LEU A 132 -11.21 -4.69 -15.24
C LEU A 132 -10.75 -5.73 -16.26
N ASN A 133 -9.46 -6.01 -16.32
CA ASN A 133 -8.91 -7.03 -17.20
C ASN A 133 -9.40 -8.43 -16.81
N ALA A 134 -9.51 -8.72 -15.52
CA ALA A 134 -10.04 -9.99 -15.04
C ALA A 134 -11.51 -10.16 -15.43
N ALA A 135 -12.31 -9.10 -15.32
CA ALA A 135 -13.71 -9.11 -15.76
C ALA A 135 -13.82 -9.39 -17.26
N LEU A 136 -13.00 -8.72 -18.06
CA LEU A 136 -12.97 -8.94 -19.51
C LEU A 136 -12.55 -10.37 -19.86
N ALA A 137 -11.51 -10.88 -19.22
CA ALA A 137 -11.03 -12.24 -19.43
C ALA A 137 -12.11 -13.29 -19.09
N ARG A 138 -12.89 -13.03 -18.06
CA ARG A 138 -14.01 -13.92 -17.67
C ARG A 138 -15.12 -13.91 -18.73
N LEU A 139 -15.46 -12.75 -19.24
CA LEU A 139 -16.45 -12.63 -20.31
C LEU A 139 -15.97 -13.34 -21.59
N ASP A 140 -14.69 -13.22 -21.94
CA ASP A 140 -14.11 -13.91 -23.06
C ASP A 140 -14.17 -15.44 -22.87
N ALA A 141 -13.81 -15.93 -21.69
CA ALA A 141 -13.87 -17.35 -21.37
C ALA A 141 -15.31 -17.89 -21.46
N ASP A 142 -16.27 -17.14 -20.94
CA ASP A 142 -17.70 -17.52 -21.02
C ASP A 142 -18.19 -17.54 -22.46
N ALA A 143 -17.76 -16.60 -23.30
CA ALA A 143 -18.08 -16.55 -24.72
C ALA A 143 -17.50 -17.76 -25.48
N TYR A 144 -16.25 -18.14 -25.18
CA TYR A 144 -15.65 -19.34 -25.79
C TYR A 144 -16.36 -20.61 -25.34
N ALA A 145 -16.72 -20.73 -24.09
CA ALA A 145 -17.47 -21.88 -23.59
C ALA A 145 -18.86 -21.99 -24.24
N ALA A 146 -19.54 -20.88 -24.47
CA ALA A 146 -20.86 -20.85 -25.14
C ALA A 146 -20.78 -21.20 -26.62
N ALA A 147 -19.65 -20.97 -27.27
CA ALA A 147 -19.42 -21.25 -28.70
C ALA A 147 -19.18 -22.75 -28.98
N VAL A 148 -18.85 -23.53 -27.97
CA VAL A 148 -18.62 -24.97 -28.05
C VAL A 148 -19.93 -25.72 -27.84
#